data_55ca379252762d8f1f5a59cceed6badb
#
_entry.id   55ca379252762d8f1f5a59cceed6badb
#
_cell.length_a   1.000
_cell.length_b   1.000
_cell.length_c   1.000
_cell.angle_alpha   90.00
_cell.angle_beta   90.00
_cell.angle_gamma   90.00
#
_symmetry.space_group_name_H-M   'P 1'
#
loop_
_entity.id
_entity.type
_entity.pdbx_description
1 polymer ?
#
loop_
_entity_poly.entity_id
_entity_poly.type
_entity_poly.pdbx_seq_one_letter_code
_entity_poly.pdbx_strand_id
1 'polypeptide(L)'
;MEMVTLGKTGITVNKNGFGALPIQRISIDDAVALARRAYEAGMTFFDTARFYTDSEEKLGEAFDGMREKVCIATKTAAQNAEDFWKDLGVSLHNLRTDYIDIYQFHNPSFCPKPGDGTGLYEAMLEAKAQGKIRHIGITNHRLAVANEAIDSGLYETLQFPFCYLATEKDLELVKKCKEADMGFIAMKALSGGLINNSAAAYAFEAQYDNVLPIWGVQRKSELEEFISYIDNPPVMNDEIKALIEHDRKELSGEFCRGCGYCMPCPAGIEINNCARMSLMLRRAPSDAQLTPEMQAKMKKIENCLHCNKCKSKCPYGLDTPTLLQKNYEDYKHVLAGEVSVR
;
A
#
# COMPACT_ATOMS: atom_id res chain seq x y z
N MET A 1 9.53 16.46 15.73
CA MET A 1 8.95 15.17 15.29
C MET A 1 7.44 15.31 15.28
N GLU A 2 6.81 15.21 14.13
CA GLU A 2 5.36 15.33 13.99
C GLU A 2 4.69 13.99 14.34
N MET A 3 3.62 14.04 15.14
CA MET A 3 2.89 12.86 15.60
C MET A 3 1.49 12.84 15.00
N VAL A 4 0.94 11.64 14.84
CA VAL A 4 -0.45 11.41 14.44
C VAL A 4 -1.11 10.42 15.38
N THR A 5 -2.35 10.68 15.75
CA THR A 5 -3.19 9.76 16.52
C THR A 5 -4.18 9.09 15.57
N LEU A 6 -4.23 7.76 15.60
CA LEU A 6 -5.11 6.96 14.74
C LEU A 6 -6.53 6.90 15.33
N GLY A 7 -7.21 8.03 15.35
CA GLY A 7 -8.59 8.17 15.82
C GLY A 7 -8.84 7.51 17.16
N LYS A 8 -10.01 6.88 17.31
CA LYS A 8 -10.47 6.19 18.54
C LYS A 8 -9.59 5.02 19.02
N THR A 9 -8.55 4.61 18.25
CA THR A 9 -7.60 3.59 18.73
C THR A 9 -6.72 4.13 19.86
N GLY A 10 -6.51 5.45 19.96
CA GLY A 10 -5.58 6.07 20.87
C GLY A 10 -4.10 5.82 20.54
N ILE A 11 -3.80 5.07 19.47
CA ILE A 11 -2.42 4.85 19.02
C ILE A 11 -1.86 6.16 18.47
N THR A 12 -0.82 6.67 19.12
CA THR A 12 -0.09 7.87 18.68
C THR A 12 1.32 7.50 18.29
N VAL A 13 1.67 7.77 17.04
CA VAL A 13 2.97 7.39 16.44
C VAL A 13 3.56 8.55 15.65
N ASN A 14 4.83 8.45 15.30
CA ASN A 14 5.44 9.40 14.38
C ASN A 14 4.69 9.36 13.04
N LYS A 15 4.46 10.53 12.44
CA LYS A 15 3.76 10.67 11.15
C LYS A 15 4.62 10.19 9.96
N ASN A 16 5.33 9.11 10.16
CA ASN A 16 6.26 8.52 9.20
C ASN A 16 6.29 7.00 9.43
N GLY A 17 5.33 6.28 8.86
CA GLY A 17 5.17 4.85 9.04
C GLY A 17 6.01 4.01 8.06
N PHE A 18 6.43 2.83 8.46
CA PHE A 18 7.18 1.90 7.64
C PHE A 18 6.26 0.90 6.93
N GLY A 19 6.25 0.94 5.58
CA GLY A 19 5.52 -0.01 4.74
C GLY A 19 6.41 -1.22 4.38
N ALA A 20 6.15 -2.38 4.97
CA ALA A 20 6.99 -3.56 4.86
C ALA A 20 6.73 -4.43 3.60
N LEU A 21 5.86 -4.02 2.66
CA LEU A 21 5.68 -4.77 1.41
C LEU A 21 6.99 -4.98 0.64
N PRO A 22 7.89 -3.99 0.46
CA PRO A 22 9.09 -4.19 -0.35
C PRO A 22 10.15 -5.07 0.32
N ILE A 23 10.20 -5.20 1.64
CA ILE A 23 11.22 -6.02 2.31
C ILE A 23 11.13 -7.51 1.98
N GLN A 24 9.99 -8.00 1.45
CA GLN A 24 9.89 -9.37 0.93
C GLN A 24 10.88 -9.67 -0.22
N ARG A 25 11.52 -8.66 -0.82
CA ARG A 25 12.42 -8.78 -1.98
C ARG A 25 13.90 -8.76 -1.60
N ILE A 26 14.22 -8.59 -0.33
CA ILE A 26 15.60 -8.50 0.19
C ILE A 26 15.86 -9.61 1.20
N SER A 27 17.11 -9.79 1.59
CA SER A 27 17.49 -10.78 2.61
C SER A 27 16.83 -10.49 3.97
N ILE A 28 16.78 -11.48 4.83
CA ILE A 28 16.27 -11.31 6.20
C ILE A 28 17.17 -10.33 6.99
N ASP A 29 18.48 -10.45 6.85
CA ASP A 29 19.44 -9.58 7.53
C ASP A 29 19.27 -8.11 7.13
N ASP A 30 19.13 -7.83 5.83
CA ASP A 30 18.90 -6.48 5.34
C ASP A 30 17.55 -5.93 5.81
N ALA A 31 16.50 -6.75 5.82
CA ALA A 31 15.17 -6.35 6.27
C ALA A 31 15.16 -6.03 7.77
N VAL A 32 15.81 -6.87 8.59
CA VAL A 32 15.98 -6.65 10.03
C VAL A 32 16.77 -5.37 10.29
N ALA A 33 17.88 -5.15 9.57
CA ALA A 33 18.69 -3.95 9.71
C ALA A 33 17.89 -2.68 9.35
N LEU A 34 17.08 -2.71 8.26
CA LEU A 34 16.22 -1.59 7.89
C LEU A 34 15.13 -1.31 8.92
N ALA A 35 14.42 -2.35 9.40
CA ALA A 35 13.34 -2.18 10.37
C ALA A 35 13.88 -1.65 11.71
N ARG A 36 14.99 -2.16 12.20
CA ARG A 36 15.65 -1.66 13.42
C ARG A 36 16.15 -0.23 13.26
N ARG A 37 16.78 0.09 12.13
CA ARG A 37 17.22 1.47 11.84
C ARG A 37 16.06 2.46 11.79
N ALA A 38 14.91 2.06 11.20
CA ALA A 38 13.69 2.86 11.20
C ALA A 38 13.19 3.11 12.64
N TYR A 39 13.14 2.06 13.46
CA TYR A 39 12.75 2.18 14.87
C TYR A 39 13.68 3.12 15.66
N GLU A 40 14.99 2.97 15.52
CA GLU A 40 15.99 3.83 16.19
C GLU A 40 15.85 5.31 15.81
N ALA A 41 15.35 5.59 14.61
CA ALA A 41 15.06 6.95 14.15
C ALA A 41 13.68 7.48 14.61
N GLY A 42 12.89 6.67 15.32
CA GLY A 42 11.58 7.07 15.85
C GLY A 42 10.38 6.66 14.99
N MET A 43 10.56 5.87 13.94
CA MET A 43 9.45 5.24 13.21
C MET A 43 8.97 4.01 14.00
N THR A 44 7.84 4.14 14.67
CA THR A 44 7.32 3.08 15.55
C THR A 44 6.12 2.34 14.98
N PHE A 45 5.64 2.71 13.80
CA PHE A 45 4.54 2.06 13.11
C PHE A 45 5.05 1.25 11.92
N PHE A 46 4.70 -0.05 11.88
CA PHE A 46 5.10 -0.99 10.82
C PHE A 46 3.88 -1.68 10.23
N ASP A 47 3.70 -1.55 8.91
CA ASP A 47 2.59 -2.15 8.17
C ASP A 47 3.06 -3.32 7.33
N THR A 48 2.48 -4.49 7.53
CA THR A 48 2.74 -5.71 6.78
C THR A 48 1.43 -6.41 6.39
N ALA A 49 1.48 -7.62 5.86
CA ALA A 49 0.32 -8.45 5.58
C ALA A 49 0.68 -9.93 5.46
N ARG A 50 -0.26 -10.82 5.77
CA ARG A 50 -0.13 -12.27 5.59
C ARG A 50 0.30 -12.65 4.16
N PHE A 51 -0.15 -11.90 3.16
CA PHE A 51 0.20 -12.13 1.75
C PHE A 51 1.56 -11.59 1.30
N TYR A 52 2.30 -10.90 2.16
CA TYR A 52 3.62 -10.35 1.79
C TYR A 52 4.73 -11.38 2.04
N THR A 53 4.55 -12.59 1.52
CA THR A 53 5.48 -13.74 1.61
C THR A 53 6.07 -13.89 3.02
N ASP A 54 7.31 -13.48 3.25
CA ASP A 54 8.10 -13.59 4.48
C ASP A 54 8.23 -12.26 5.26
N SER A 55 7.46 -11.23 4.88
CA SER A 55 7.57 -9.90 5.50
C SER A 55 7.19 -9.91 6.99
N GLU A 56 6.19 -10.74 7.40
CA GLU A 56 5.84 -10.89 8.81
C GLU A 56 6.98 -11.55 9.62
N GLU A 57 7.63 -12.59 9.06
CA GLU A 57 8.76 -13.28 9.68
C GLU A 57 9.94 -12.32 9.89
N LYS A 58 10.24 -11.48 8.90
CA LYS A 58 11.29 -10.46 8.95
C LYS A 58 11.03 -9.41 10.03
N LEU A 59 9.79 -8.96 10.18
CA LEU A 59 9.42 -8.05 11.26
C LEU A 59 9.45 -8.75 12.63
N GLY A 60 9.01 -10.02 12.71
CA GLY A 60 9.10 -10.82 13.90
C GLY A 60 10.56 -10.99 14.38
N GLU A 61 11.49 -11.26 13.46
CA GLU A 61 12.92 -11.29 13.75
C GLU A 61 13.46 -9.93 14.20
N ALA A 62 13.06 -8.86 13.48
CA ALA A 62 13.52 -7.50 13.80
C ALA A 62 13.12 -7.04 15.20
N PHE A 63 11.95 -7.44 15.69
CA PHE A 63 11.38 -6.95 16.94
C PHE A 63 11.30 -8.01 18.04
N ASP A 64 11.99 -9.13 17.87
CA ASP A 64 12.12 -10.15 18.91
C ASP A 64 12.73 -9.54 20.19
N GLY A 65 12.07 -9.77 21.35
CA GLY A 65 12.44 -9.18 22.63
C GLY A 65 12.14 -7.68 22.81
N MET A 66 11.48 -7.05 21.83
CA MET A 66 11.10 -5.62 21.92
C MET A 66 9.75 -5.31 21.24
N ARG A 67 8.90 -6.31 21.11
CA ARG A 67 7.60 -6.24 20.41
C ARG A 67 6.69 -5.12 20.93
N GLU A 68 6.71 -4.88 22.22
CA GLU A 68 5.87 -3.85 22.89
C GLU A 68 6.29 -2.41 22.56
N LYS A 69 7.46 -2.22 21.95
CA LYS A 69 7.98 -0.88 21.58
C LYS A 69 7.50 -0.41 20.22
N VAL A 70 6.83 -1.27 19.47
CA VAL A 70 6.36 -0.97 18.11
C VAL A 70 4.88 -1.27 17.97
N CYS A 71 4.22 -0.53 17.08
CA CYS A 71 2.86 -0.79 16.62
C CYS A 71 2.95 -1.55 15.29
N ILE A 72 2.38 -2.75 15.24
CA ILE A 72 2.36 -3.57 14.02
C ILE A 72 0.93 -3.70 13.53
N ALA A 73 0.71 -3.28 12.28
CA ALA A 73 -0.50 -3.54 11.53
C ALA A 73 -0.24 -4.68 10.54
N THR A 74 -1.05 -5.75 10.57
CA THR A 74 -1.05 -6.79 9.54
C THR A 74 -2.46 -7.11 9.07
N LYS A 75 -2.59 -7.99 8.08
CA LYS A 75 -3.83 -8.15 7.32
C LYS A 75 -4.10 -9.60 6.95
N THR A 76 -5.40 -9.97 6.97
CA THR A 76 -5.88 -11.24 6.42
C THR A 76 -6.74 -11.02 5.17
N ALA A 77 -6.66 -11.93 4.22
CA ALA A 77 -7.58 -11.98 3.08
C ALA A 77 -8.52 -13.19 3.15
N ALA A 78 -8.72 -13.72 4.34
CA ALA A 78 -9.67 -14.79 4.60
C ALA A 78 -11.06 -14.45 4.05
N GLN A 79 -11.77 -15.49 3.58
CA GLN A 79 -13.13 -15.36 3.03
C GLN A 79 -14.20 -15.96 3.97
N ASN A 80 -13.77 -16.59 5.06
CA ASN A 80 -14.60 -17.21 6.08
C ASN A 80 -13.87 -17.26 7.42
N ALA A 81 -14.56 -17.61 8.48
CA ALA A 81 -14.01 -17.64 9.84
C ALA A 81 -12.88 -18.68 10.02
N GLU A 82 -12.94 -19.85 9.36
CA GLU A 82 -11.89 -20.87 9.48
C GLU A 82 -10.56 -20.36 8.93
N ASP A 83 -10.55 -19.80 7.72
CA ASP A 83 -9.36 -19.21 7.11
C ASP A 83 -8.86 -18.00 7.91
N PHE A 84 -9.76 -17.21 8.50
CA PHE A 84 -9.40 -16.10 9.38
C PHE A 84 -8.55 -16.57 10.58
N TRP A 85 -9.00 -17.60 11.29
CA TRP A 85 -8.27 -18.12 12.46
C TRP A 85 -6.93 -18.74 12.06
N LYS A 86 -6.88 -19.39 10.91
CA LYS A 86 -5.64 -19.92 10.36
C LYS A 86 -4.65 -18.81 10.04
N ASP A 87 -5.08 -17.77 9.31
CA ASP A 87 -4.25 -16.61 8.98
C ASP A 87 -3.75 -15.90 10.24
N LEU A 88 -4.63 -15.66 11.22
CA LEU A 88 -4.25 -15.02 12.48
C LEU A 88 -3.21 -15.84 13.24
N GLY A 89 -3.38 -17.16 13.32
CA GLY A 89 -2.41 -18.05 13.97
C GLY A 89 -1.03 -18.01 13.31
N VAL A 90 -1.00 -17.99 11.97
CA VAL A 90 0.26 -17.87 11.21
C VAL A 90 0.88 -16.48 11.41
N SER A 91 0.09 -15.41 11.37
CA SER A 91 0.61 -14.04 11.58
C SER A 91 1.22 -13.87 12.97
N LEU A 92 0.56 -14.37 14.02
CA LEU A 92 1.10 -14.35 15.39
C LEU A 92 2.42 -15.12 15.50
N HIS A 93 2.49 -16.30 14.88
CA HIS A 93 3.71 -17.11 14.85
C HIS A 93 4.86 -16.38 14.14
N ASN A 94 4.60 -15.87 12.92
CA ASN A 94 5.61 -15.20 12.11
C ASN A 94 6.12 -13.92 12.78
N LEU A 95 5.23 -13.15 13.40
CA LEU A 95 5.56 -11.92 14.13
C LEU A 95 6.16 -12.20 15.54
N ARG A 96 6.29 -13.47 15.96
CA ARG A 96 6.81 -13.89 17.26
C ARG A 96 6.14 -13.17 18.44
N THR A 97 4.80 -13.13 18.42
CA THR A 97 4.01 -12.38 19.39
C THR A 97 2.69 -13.07 19.67
N ASP A 98 2.08 -12.79 20.80
CA ASP A 98 0.74 -13.26 21.19
C ASP A 98 -0.36 -12.23 20.88
N TYR A 99 -0.01 -11.04 20.39
CA TYR A 99 -0.98 -10.00 19.99
C TYR A 99 -0.53 -9.19 18.76
N ILE A 100 -1.52 -8.65 18.04
CA ILE A 100 -1.36 -7.71 16.92
C ILE A 100 -2.04 -6.39 17.30
N ASP A 101 -1.39 -5.24 17.05
CA ASP A 101 -1.97 -3.94 17.40
C ASP A 101 -3.16 -3.60 16.52
N ILE A 102 -3.03 -3.72 15.18
CA ILE A 102 -4.11 -3.49 14.23
C ILE A 102 -4.20 -4.69 13.28
N TYR A 103 -5.32 -5.41 13.32
CA TYR A 103 -5.59 -6.49 12.38
C TYR A 103 -6.65 -6.09 11.39
N GLN A 104 -6.37 -6.24 10.08
CA GLN A 104 -7.17 -5.63 9.03
C GLN A 104 -7.68 -6.68 8.04
N PHE A 105 -8.90 -6.50 7.54
CA PHE A 105 -9.33 -7.20 6.33
C PHE A 105 -8.62 -6.64 5.11
N HIS A 106 -8.01 -7.50 4.30
CA HIS A 106 -7.13 -7.12 3.18
C HIS A 106 -7.90 -6.96 1.87
N ASN A 107 -8.42 -5.77 1.61
CA ASN A 107 -9.12 -5.41 0.36
C ASN A 107 -10.30 -6.34 0.00
N PRO A 108 -11.19 -6.64 0.94
CA PRO A 108 -12.38 -7.42 0.62
C PRO A 108 -13.24 -6.73 -0.44
N SER A 109 -13.99 -7.51 -1.22
CA SER A 109 -14.90 -6.97 -2.24
C SER A 109 -16.20 -6.37 -1.66
N PHE A 110 -16.43 -6.56 -0.38
CA PHE A 110 -17.57 -6.08 0.41
C PHE A 110 -17.07 -5.59 1.77
N CYS A 111 -17.91 -4.95 2.57
CA CYS A 111 -17.60 -4.57 3.94
C CYS A 111 -18.06 -5.67 4.89
N PRO A 112 -17.15 -6.48 5.50
CA PRO A 112 -17.54 -7.49 6.48
C PRO A 112 -18.30 -6.89 7.68
N LYS A 113 -19.43 -7.48 8.06
CA LYS A 113 -20.31 -7.00 9.13
C LYS A 113 -20.88 -8.16 9.93
N PRO A 114 -21.35 -7.93 11.16
CA PRO A 114 -22.04 -8.96 11.91
C PRO A 114 -23.26 -9.50 11.13
N GLY A 115 -23.40 -10.82 11.07
CA GLY A 115 -24.54 -11.48 10.45
C GLY A 115 -24.53 -11.49 8.92
N ASP A 116 -23.41 -11.18 8.24
CA ASP A 116 -23.28 -11.20 6.78
C ASP A 116 -23.15 -12.62 6.19
N GLY A 117 -23.15 -13.64 7.04
CA GLY A 117 -23.05 -15.05 6.68
C GLY A 117 -21.63 -15.57 6.46
N THR A 118 -20.60 -14.71 6.52
CA THR A 118 -19.19 -15.12 6.39
C THR A 118 -18.55 -15.53 7.71
N GLY A 119 -19.07 -15.01 8.83
CA GLY A 119 -18.49 -15.15 10.16
C GLY A 119 -17.17 -14.40 10.38
N LEU A 120 -16.73 -13.60 9.40
CA LEU A 120 -15.45 -12.88 9.44
C LEU A 120 -15.42 -11.82 10.54
N TYR A 121 -16.48 -11.02 10.63
CA TYR A 121 -16.50 -9.92 11.61
C TYR A 121 -16.67 -10.47 13.04
N GLU A 122 -17.45 -11.53 13.22
CA GLU A 122 -17.59 -12.25 14.48
C GLU A 122 -16.25 -12.83 14.95
N ALA A 123 -15.47 -13.43 14.03
CA ALA A 123 -14.13 -13.94 14.31
C ALA A 123 -13.16 -12.82 14.73
N MET A 124 -13.29 -11.64 14.09
CA MET A 124 -12.50 -10.45 14.45
C MET A 124 -12.83 -9.96 15.87
N LEU A 125 -14.11 -9.90 16.24
CA LEU A 125 -14.56 -9.55 17.58
C LEU A 125 -14.07 -10.56 18.63
N GLU A 126 -14.16 -11.85 18.32
CA GLU A 126 -13.68 -12.91 19.20
C GLU A 126 -12.16 -12.83 19.40
N ALA A 127 -11.39 -12.61 18.33
CA ALA A 127 -9.94 -12.43 18.41
C ALA A 127 -9.57 -11.22 19.29
N LYS A 128 -10.35 -10.13 19.20
CA LYS A 128 -10.20 -8.95 20.07
C LYS A 128 -10.53 -9.28 21.52
N ALA A 129 -11.62 -9.99 21.78
CA ALA A 129 -12.00 -10.42 23.13
C ALA A 129 -10.96 -11.38 23.76
N GLN A 130 -10.30 -12.22 22.96
CA GLN A 130 -9.19 -13.09 23.38
C GLN A 130 -7.86 -12.33 23.57
N GLY A 131 -7.79 -11.03 23.28
CA GLY A 131 -6.58 -10.23 23.38
C GLY A 131 -5.54 -10.49 22.27
N LYS A 132 -5.88 -11.31 21.26
CA LYS A 132 -4.98 -11.60 20.12
C LYS A 132 -4.85 -10.44 19.15
N ILE A 133 -5.82 -9.56 19.10
CA ILE A 133 -5.77 -8.29 18.36
C ILE A 133 -6.26 -7.16 19.26
N ARG A 134 -5.72 -5.97 19.09
CA ARG A 134 -6.11 -4.78 19.88
C ARG A 134 -7.16 -3.95 19.17
N HIS A 135 -6.97 -3.71 17.87
CA HIS A 135 -7.83 -2.84 17.05
C HIS A 135 -8.22 -3.52 15.74
N ILE A 136 -9.46 -3.23 15.31
CA ILE A 136 -10.05 -3.78 14.09
C ILE A 136 -9.94 -2.76 12.98
N GLY A 137 -9.29 -3.15 11.88
CA GLY A 137 -9.13 -2.32 10.70
C GLY A 137 -9.64 -2.97 9.41
N ILE A 138 -9.70 -2.15 8.38
CA ILE A 138 -9.97 -2.61 7.01
C ILE A 138 -9.07 -1.86 6.04
N THR A 139 -8.55 -2.56 5.03
CA THR A 139 -7.90 -1.91 3.89
C THR A 139 -8.75 -2.06 2.66
N ASN A 140 -8.82 -1.05 1.83
CA ASN A 140 -9.55 -1.16 0.57
C ASN A 140 -8.97 -0.22 -0.51
N HIS A 141 -9.30 -0.52 -1.77
CA HIS A 141 -9.02 0.31 -2.94
C HIS A 141 -10.31 0.83 -3.60
N ARG A 142 -11.47 0.40 -3.09
CA ARG A 142 -12.79 0.79 -3.61
C ARG A 142 -13.42 1.81 -2.68
N LEU A 143 -13.69 3.00 -3.19
CA LEU A 143 -14.34 4.06 -2.43
C LEU A 143 -15.70 3.62 -1.83
N ALA A 144 -16.46 2.81 -2.54
CA ALA A 144 -17.75 2.33 -2.04
C ALA A 144 -17.59 1.52 -0.74
N VAL A 145 -16.67 0.54 -0.71
CA VAL A 145 -16.41 -0.28 0.48
C VAL A 145 -15.79 0.53 1.60
N ALA A 146 -14.89 1.47 1.27
CA ALA A 146 -14.27 2.35 2.24
C ALA A 146 -15.30 3.27 2.93
N ASN A 147 -16.21 3.87 2.16
CA ASN A 147 -17.31 4.67 2.71
C ASN A 147 -18.25 3.81 3.57
N GLU A 148 -18.62 2.61 3.11
CA GLU A 148 -19.44 1.69 3.86
C GLU A 148 -18.79 1.30 5.20
N ALA A 149 -17.48 1.10 5.23
CA ALA A 149 -16.75 0.79 6.46
C ALA A 149 -16.80 1.96 7.46
N ILE A 150 -16.64 3.21 6.99
CA ILE A 150 -16.79 4.40 7.85
C ILE A 150 -18.22 4.51 8.38
N ASP A 151 -19.21 4.44 7.49
CA ASP A 151 -20.62 4.61 7.82
C ASP A 151 -21.14 3.52 8.77
N SER A 152 -20.55 2.32 8.74
CA SER A 152 -20.89 1.22 9.64
C SER A 152 -20.52 1.47 11.10
N GLY A 153 -19.51 2.30 11.38
CA GLY A 153 -18.96 2.52 12.71
C GLY A 153 -18.21 1.30 13.31
N LEU A 154 -18.07 0.21 12.55
CA LEU A 154 -17.52 -1.07 13.01
C LEU A 154 -16.00 -1.11 13.06
N TYR A 155 -15.33 -0.27 12.29
CA TYR A 155 -13.88 -0.27 12.14
C TYR A 155 -13.22 0.89 12.88
N GLU A 156 -12.02 0.65 13.39
CA GLU A 156 -11.24 1.64 14.13
C GLU A 156 -10.20 2.32 13.23
N THR A 157 -9.76 1.62 12.15
CA THR A 157 -8.85 2.17 11.15
C THR A 157 -9.30 1.83 9.73
N LEU A 158 -9.04 2.75 8.80
CA LEU A 158 -9.13 2.53 7.36
C LEU A 158 -7.75 2.73 6.72
N GLN A 159 -7.28 1.76 5.97
CA GLN A 159 -6.10 1.91 5.13
C GLN A 159 -6.53 2.02 3.67
N PHE A 160 -6.21 3.16 3.03
CA PHE A 160 -6.65 3.48 1.68
C PHE A 160 -5.52 4.12 0.86
N PRO A 161 -5.46 3.94 -0.48
CA PRO A 161 -4.50 4.64 -1.31
C PRO A 161 -4.70 6.15 -1.24
N PHE A 162 -3.66 6.86 -0.82
CA PHE A 162 -3.71 8.30 -0.74
C PHE A 162 -2.35 8.89 -1.13
N CYS A 163 -2.33 9.92 -1.96
CA CYS A 163 -1.15 10.64 -2.41
C CYS A 163 -1.61 11.93 -3.10
N TYR A 164 -0.70 12.77 -3.55
CA TYR A 164 -1.08 14.03 -4.21
C TYR A 164 -1.79 13.88 -5.58
N LEU A 165 -2.00 12.65 -6.07
CA LEU A 165 -2.90 12.34 -7.20
C LEU A 165 -4.32 12.03 -6.74
N ALA A 166 -4.64 12.23 -5.46
CA ALA A 166 -5.95 12.03 -4.89
C ALA A 166 -7.01 12.91 -5.58
N THR A 167 -8.19 12.33 -5.79
CA THR A 167 -9.37 13.02 -6.29
C THR A 167 -10.12 13.71 -5.14
N GLU A 168 -11.07 14.58 -5.47
CA GLU A 168 -11.94 15.19 -4.46
C GLU A 168 -12.68 14.15 -3.59
N LYS A 169 -13.06 13.00 -4.18
CA LYS A 169 -13.70 11.89 -3.44
C LYS A 169 -12.76 11.23 -2.44
N ASP A 170 -11.46 11.15 -2.77
CA ASP A 170 -10.46 10.61 -1.87
C ASP A 170 -10.19 11.60 -0.71
N LEU A 171 -10.17 12.91 -0.99
CA LEU A 171 -10.05 13.95 0.02
C LEU A 171 -11.26 13.94 0.98
N GLU A 172 -12.47 13.78 0.44
CA GLU A 172 -13.68 13.66 1.25
C GLU A 172 -13.64 12.41 2.13
N LEU A 173 -13.10 11.28 1.65
CA LEU A 173 -12.93 10.07 2.44
C LEU A 173 -12.04 10.32 3.67
N VAL A 174 -10.91 11.02 3.50
CA VAL A 174 -10.00 11.39 4.59
C VAL A 174 -10.73 12.25 5.63
N LYS A 175 -11.52 13.24 5.16
CA LYS A 175 -12.33 14.10 6.04
C LYS A 175 -13.37 13.29 6.82
N LYS A 176 -14.10 12.39 6.16
CA LYS A 176 -15.08 11.50 6.80
C LYS A 176 -14.45 10.61 7.87
N CYS A 177 -13.25 10.07 7.62
CA CYS A 177 -12.52 9.32 8.63
C CYS A 177 -12.22 10.17 9.86
N LYS A 178 -11.81 11.42 9.67
CA LYS A 178 -11.56 12.35 10.77
C LYS A 178 -12.84 12.63 11.57
N GLU A 179 -13.95 12.89 10.90
CA GLU A 179 -15.26 13.16 11.52
C GLU A 179 -15.79 11.92 12.29
N ALA A 180 -15.47 10.72 11.82
CA ALA A 180 -15.84 9.45 12.48
C ALA A 180 -14.86 8.99 13.58
N ASP A 181 -13.83 9.80 13.88
CA ASP A 181 -12.73 9.45 14.80
C ASP A 181 -12.11 8.08 14.43
N MET A 182 -11.92 7.84 13.14
CA MET A 182 -11.35 6.63 12.58
C MET A 182 -9.93 6.91 12.06
N GLY A 183 -8.94 6.10 12.47
CA GLY A 183 -7.57 6.27 12.01
C GLY A 183 -7.44 6.06 10.51
N PHE A 184 -6.76 6.97 9.81
CA PHE A 184 -6.50 6.87 8.37
C PHE A 184 -5.04 6.54 8.10
N ILE A 185 -4.80 5.38 7.46
CA ILE A 185 -3.46 4.92 7.07
C ILE A 185 -3.34 5.08 5.55
N ALA A 186 -2.47 6.00 5.12
CA ALA A 186 -2.26 6.30 3.71
C ALA A 186 -1.26 5.31 3.10
N MET A 187 -1.76 4.37 2.31
CA MET A 187 -0.89 3.49 1.52
C MET A 187 -0.65 4.07 0.12
N LYS A 188 0.44 3.66 -0.52
CA LYS A 188 0.81 4.08 -1.89
C LYS A 188 1.03 5.59 -2.05
N ALA A 189 1.56 6.25 -1.04
CA ALA A 189 1.88 7.68 -1.08
C ALA A 189 2.82 8.08 -2.24
N LEU A 190 3.63 7.13 -2.76
CA LEU A 190 4.44 7.29 -3.98
C LEU A 190 3.76 6.69 -5.24
N SER A 191 2.45 6.44 -5.21
CA SER A 191 1.68 5.88 -6.35
C SER A 191 2.32 4.63 -6.99
N GLY A 192 2.96 3.77 -6.17
CA GLY A 192 3.63 2.55 -6.63
C GLY A 192 4.87 2.85 -7.50
N GLY A 193 5.57 3.95 -7.25
CA GLY A 193 6.79 4.38 -7.93
C GLY A 193 6.57 5.32 -9.12
N LEU A 194 5.34 5.80 -9.34
CA LEU A 194 5.07 6.84 -10.34
C LEU A 194 5.38 8.25 -9.82
N ILE A 195 5.27 8.45 -8.51
CA ILE A 195 5.73 9.65 -7.83
C ILE A 195 7.19 9.40 -7.43
N ASN A 196 8.09 10.21 -7.95
CA ASN A 196 9.53 10.09 -7.76
C ASN A 196 10.14 11.22 -6.90
N ASN A 197 9.32 12.16 -6.43
CA ASN A 197 9.73 13.19 -5.49
C ASN A 197 9.09 12.90 -4.12
N SER A 198 9.88 12.30 -3.23
CA SER A 198 9.44 11.92 -1.88
C SER A 198 9.12 13.14 -1.01
N ALA A 199 9.88 14.25 -1.17
CA ALA A 199 9.64 15.48 -0.44
C ALA A 199 8.27 16.09 -0.77
N ALA A 200 7.87 16.10 -2.05
CA ALA A 200 6.56 16.56 -2.47
C ALA A 200 5.43 15.63 -1.95
N ALA A 201 5.66 14.30 -1.98
CA ALA A 201 4.73 13.35 -1.41
C ALA A 201 4.56 13.56 0.09
N TYR A 202 5.65 13.68 0.83
CA TYR A 202 5.64 13.94 2.26
C TYR A 202 4.93 15.26 2.60
N ALA A 203 5.30 16.36 1.92
CA ALA A 203 4.70 17.68 2.14
C ALA A 203 3.19 17.70 1.86
N PHE A 204 2.71 16.87 0.93
CA PHE A 204 1.28 16.70 0.68
C PHE A 204 0.59 15.98 1.84
N GLU A 205 1.12 14.82 2.26
CA GLU A 205 0.54 14.03 3.35
C GLU A 205 0.55 14.78 4.69
N ALA A 206 1.60 15.59 4.94
CA ALA A 206 1.76 16.36 6.16
C ALA A 206 0.67 17.40 6.41
N GLN A 207 -0.07 17.82 5.36
CA GLN A 207 -1.18 18.78 5.49
C GLN A 207 -2.40 18.20 6.23
N TYR A 208 -2.49 16.87 6.35
CA TYR A 208 -3.62 16.16 6.95
C TYR A 208 -3.25 15.62 8.33
N ASP A 209 -3.76 16.23 9.37
CA ASP A 209 -3.43 15.92 10.78
C ASP A 209 -3.87 14.52 11.25
N ASN A 210 -4.82 13.89 10.54
CA ASN A 210 -5.36 12.56 10.81
C ASN A 210 -4.79 11.45 9.90
N VAL A 211 -3.80 11.76 9.06
CA VAL A 211 -3.25 10.80 8.07
C VAL A 211 -1.89 10.30 8.52
N LEU A 212 -1.73 8.99 8.55
CA LEU A 212 -0.45 8.29 8.73
C LEU A 212 0.02 7.71 7.38
N PRO A 213 0.99 8.31 6.69
CA PRO A 213 1.59 7.69 5.52
C PRO A 213 2.46 6.49 5.90
N ILE A 214 2.40 5.43 5.08
CA ILE A 214 3.30 4.30 5.17
C ILE A 214 4.18 4.23 3.92
N TRP A 215 5.50 4.35 4.12
CA TRP A 215 6.48 4.40 3.05
C TRP A 215 7.03 3.01 2.77
N GLY A 216 6.91 2.55 1.53
CA GLY A 216 7.52 1.28 1.10
C GLY A 216 9.02 1.44 0.95
N VAL A 217 9.78 0.73 1.77
CA VAL A 217 11.25 0.82 1.83
C VAL A 217 11.87 -0.56 1.59
N GLN A 218 12.91 -0.62 0.75
CA GLN A 218 13.73 -1.82 0.55
C GLN A 218 15.25 -1.52 0.48
N ARG A 219 15.65 -0.24 0.49
CA ARG A 219 17.04 0.20 0.46
C ARG A 219 17.33 1.16 1.58
N LYS A 220 18.56 1.12 2.07
CA LYS A 220 19.02 2.04 3.12
C LYS A 220 18.88 3.51 2.70
N SER A 221 19.20 3.84 1.44
CA SER A 221 19.08 5.21 0.93
C SER A 221 17.63 5.73 0.96
N GLU A 222 16.65 4.89 0.63
CA GLU A 222 15.23 5.23 0.71
C GLU A 222 14.81 5.48 2.16
N LEU A 223 15.28 4.65 3.08
CA LEU A 223 14.98 4.81 4.51
C LEU A 223 15.58 6.10 5.08
N GLU A 224 16.87 6.36 4.83
CA GLU A 224 17.54 7.54 5.36
C GLU A 224 16.93 8.84 4.82
N GLU A 225 16.39 8.83 3.59
CA GLU A 225 15.65 9.95 3.02
C GLU A 225 14.39 10.25 3.86
N PHE A 226 13.55 9.25 4.17
CA PHE A 226 12.36 9.44 5.01
C PHE A 226 12.73 9.74 6.47
N ILE A 227 13.81 9.19 6.99
CA ILE A 227 14.32 9.53 8.33
C ILE A 227 14.69 11.01 8.40
N SER A 228 15.31 11.56 7.36
CA SER A 228 15.69 12.98 7.32
C SER A 228 14.49 13.93 7.47
N TYR A 229 13.29 13.47 7.06
CA TYR A 229 12.05 14.25 7.19
C TYR A 229 11.48 14.26 8.61
N ILE A 230 11.96 13.41 9.50
CA ILE A 230 11.56 13.44 10.93
C ILE A 230 12.07 14.72 11.61
N ASP A 231 13.30 15.10 11.30
CA ASP A 231 13.94 16.29 11.88
C ASP A 231 13.72 17.54 11.02
N ASN A 232 13.69 17.40 9.70
CA ASN A 232 13.52 18.47 8.74
C ASN A 232 12.40 18.16 7.74
N PRO A 233 11.12 18.22 8.19
CA PRO A 233 10.00 17.85 7.34
C PRO A 233 9.87 18.79 6.13
N PRO A 234 9.71 18.26 4.92
CA PRO A 234 9.39 19.06 3.74
C PRO A 234 8.09 19.83 3.95
N VAL A 235 8.11 21.12 3.66
CA VAL A 235 6.95 22.00 3.81
C VAL A 235 6.40 22.40 2.44
N MET A 236 5.07 22.39 2.31
CA MET A 236 4.40 22.81 1.08
C MET A 236 4.75 24.26 0.76
N ASN A 237 5.47 24.46 -0.33
CA ASN A 237 5.85 25.76 -0.89
C ASN A 237 5.42 25.84 -2.37
N ASP A 238 5.67 26.97 -3.02
CA ASP A 238 5.22 27.20 -4.39
C ASP A 238 5.94 26.31 -5.40
N GLU A 239 7.19 25.94 -5.16
CA GLU A 239 7.94 24.99 -6.01
C GLU A 239 7.33 23.57 -5.92
N ILE A 240 7.04 23.08 -4.73
CA ILE A 240 6.39 21.80 -4.52
C ILE A 240 4.98 21.80 -5.12
N LYS A 241 4.21 22.87 -4.96
CA LYS A 241 2.89 23.01 -5.59
C LYS A 241 2.96 22.92 -7.11
N ALA A 242 3.90 23.65 -7.72
CA ALA A 242 4.10 23.64 -9.17
C ALA A 242 4.48 22.24 -9.68
N LEU A 243 5.35 21.53 -8.95
CA LEU A 243 5.73 20.16 -9.25
C LEU A 243 4.52 19.20 -9.15
N ILE A 244 3.73 19.32 -8.09
CA ILE A 244 2.51 18.52 -7.92
C ILE A 244 1.51 18.78 -9.05
N GLU A 245 1.31 20.03 -9.46
CA GLU A 245 0.44 20.38 -10.57
C GLU A 245 0.95 19.82 -11.90
N HIS A 246 2.26 19.87 -12.13
CA HIS A 246 2.87 19.25 -13.30
C HIS A 246 2.62 17.74 -13.31
N ASP A 247 2.90 17.06 -12.22
CA ASP A 247 2.67 15.61 -12.08
C ASP A 247 1.20 15.23 -12.24
N ARG A 248 0.29 16.00 -11.69
CA ARG A 248 -1.15 15.79 -11.88
C ARG A 248 -1.56 15.89 -13.34
N LYS A 249 -0.98 16.80 -14.12
CA LYS A 249 -1.24 16.90 -15.57
C LYS A 249 -0.68 15.72 -16.33
N GLU A 250 0.56 15.32 -16.05
CA GLU A 250 1.20 14.17 -16.71
C GLU A 250 0.54 12.83 -16.36
N LEU A 251 0.12 12.66 -15.11
CA LEU A 251 -0.53 11.47 -14.61
C LEU A 251 -2.07 11.59 -14.61
N SER A 252 -2.60 12.54 -15.41
CA SER A 252 -4.05 12.64 -15.62
C SER A 252 -4.55 11.47 -16.46
N GLY A 253 -5.72 10.91 -16.10
CA GLY A 253 -6.38 9.86 -16.85
C GLY A 253 -6.30 8.47 -16.23
N GLU A 254 -6.70 7.50 -17.03
CA GLU A 254 -6.75 6.09 -16.61
C GLU A 254 -5.37 5.43 -16.70
N PHE A 255 -4.79 5.08 -15.57
CA PHE A 255 -3.52 4.35 -15.51
C PHE A 255 -3.54 3.25 -14.45
N CYS A 256 -2.77 2.19 -14.67
CA CYS A 256 -2.65 1.09 -13.72
C CYS A 256 -1.84 1.51 -12.48
N ARG A 257 -2.45 1.38 -11.31
CA ARG A 257 -1.84 1.74 -10.02
C ARG A 257 -0.94 0.64 -9.42
N GLY A 258 -0.66 -0.43 -10.19
CA GLY A 258 0.29 -1.49 -9.81
C GLY A 258 -0.12 -2.32 -8.59
N CYS A 259 -1.41 -2.36 -8.22
CA CYS A 259 -1.87 -3.03 -7.00
C CYS A 259 -1.80 -4.57 -7.03
N GLY A 260 -1.83 -5.19 -8.24
CA GLY A 260 -1.69 -6.63 -8.41
C GLY A 260 -2.96 -7.47 -8.21
N TYR A 261 -4.10 -6.90 -7.82
CA TYR A 261 -5.33 -7.68 -7.57
C TYR A 261 -5.91 -8.37 -8.80
N CYS A 262 -5.52 -7.96 -10.00
CA CYS A 262 -5.86 -8.64 -11.25
C CYS A 262 -5.03 -9.91 -11.52
N MET A 263 -4.00 -10.15 -10.71
CA MET A 263 -3.14 -11.33 -10.84
C MET A 263 -3.76 -12.56 -10.13
N PRO A 264 -3.32 -13.81 -10.48
CA PRO A 264 -2.49 -14.14 -11.63
C PRO A 264 -3.25 -14.07 -12.95
N CYS A 265 -2.54 -13.72 -14.03
CA CYS A 265 -3.06 -13.79 -15.38
C CYS A 265 -2.96 -15.23 -15.91
N PRO A 266 -4.02 -15.82 -16.51
CA PRO A 266 -3.94 -17.17 -17.06
C PRO A 266 -2.95 -17.32 -18.23
N ALA A 267 -2.61 -16.21 -18.91
CA ALA A 267 -1.57 -16.18 -19.95
C ALA A 267 -0.17 -15.82 -19.41
N GLY A 268 0.01 -15.75 -18.09
CA GLY A 268 1.30 -15.45 -17.45
C GLY A 268 1.79 -14.00 -17.64
N ILE A 269 0.91 -13.06 -17.98
CA ILE A 269 1.23 -11.64 -18.13
C ILE A 269 1.36 -10.99 -16.74
N GLU A 270 2.45 -10.30 -16.47
CA GLU A 270 2.63 -9.48 -15.26
C GLU A 270 1.86 -8.16 -15.39
N ILE A 271 0.54 -8.21 -15.31
CA ILE A 271 -0.37 -7.10 -15.63
C ILE A 271 -0.03 -5.83 -14.86
N ASN A 272 0.22 -5.95 -13.55
CA ASN A 272 0.51 -4.83 -12.66
C ASN A 272 1.80 -4.07 -13.02
N ASN A 273 2.72 -4.69 -13.74
CA ASN A 273 3.92 -4.04 -14.26
C ASN A 273 3.70 -3.57 -15.71
N CYS A 274 3.20 -4.45 -16.56
CA CYS A 274 3.07 -4.19 -17.99
C CYS A 274 2.03 -3.10 -18.32
N ALA A 275 0.91 -3.03 -17.60
CA ALA A 275 -0.18 -2.08 -17.89
C ALA A 275 0.12 -0.61 -17.48
N ARG A 276 1.33 -0.32 -17.00
CA ARG A 276 1.81 1.04 -16.67
C ARG A 276 3.19 1.35 -17.22
N MET A 277 3.69 0.49 -18.11
CA MET A 277 5.07 0.56 -18.61
C MET A 277 5.39 1.89 -19.27
N SER A 278 4.47 2.47 -20.04
CA SER A 278 4.64 3.78 -20.68
C SER A 278 4.99 4.89 -19.68
N LEU A 279 4.35 4.88 -18.51
CA LEU A 279 4.64 5.83 -17.44
C LEU A 279 5.97 5.53 -16.76
N MET A 280 6.28 4.25 -16.53
CA MET A 280 7.55 3.85 -15.92
C MET A 280 8.76 4.24 -16.80
N LEU A 281 8.65 4.10 -18.12
CA LEU A 281 9.68 4.51 -19.07
C LEU A 281 9.98 6.02 -19.01
N ARG A 282 8.99 6.85 -18.65
CA ARG A 282 9.12 8.31 -18.66
C ARG A 282 9.45 8.91 -17.29
N ARG A 283 9.16 8.19 -16.22
CA ARG A 283 9.27 8.69 -14.85
C ARG A 283 10.33 8.02 -13.98
N ALA A 284 10.87 6.90 -14.43
CA ALA A 284 11.98 6.19 -13.79
C ALA A 284 13.14 6.06 -14.79
N PRO A 285 14.36 5.72 -14.34
CA PRO A 285 15.43 5.38 -15.26
C PRO A 285 15.01 4.29 -16.23
N SER A 286 14.91 4.63 -17.52
CA SER A 286 14.34 3.74 -18.55
C SER A 286 15.18 2.48 -18.77
N ASP A 287 16.49 2.52 -18.54
CA ASP A 287 17.39 1.38 -18.70
C ASP A 287 16.91 0.14 -17.93
N ALA A 288 16.39 0.34 -16.71
CA ALA A 288 15.85 -0.75 -15.90
C ALA A 288 14.59 -1.39 -16.52
N GLN A 289 13.90 -0.66 -17.38
CA GLN A 289 12.67 -1.10 -18.06
C GLN A 289 12.93 -1.67 -19.46
N LEU A 290 14.13 -1.51 -20.00
CA LEU A 290 14.51 -1.93 -21.35
C LEU A 290 15.40 -3.18 -21.37
N THR A 291 15.59 -3.83 -20.24
CA THR A 291 16.37 -5.07 -20.11
C THR A 291 15.74 -6.22 -20.92
N PRO A 292 16.54 -7.20 -21.38
CA PRO A 292 16.02 -8.37 -22.08
C PRO A 292 14.93 -9.11 -21.29
N GLU A 293 15.05 -9.16 -19.96
CA GLU A 293 14.04 -9.76 -19.09
C GLU A 293 12.70 -9.00 -19.17
N MET A 294 12.74 -7.67 -19.10
CA MET A 294 11.53 -6.86 -19.18
C MET A 294 10.91 -6.91 -20.57
N GLN A 295 11.73 -6.95 -21.63
CA GLN A 295 11.24 -7.17 -23.00
C GLN A 295 10.48 -8.50 -23.13
N ALA A 296 11.01 -9.57 -22.54
CA ALA A 296 10.34 -10.87 -22.52
C ALA A 296 9.01 -10.83 -21.76
N LYS A 297 8.94 -10.06 -20.64
CA LYS A 297 7.69 -9.85 -19.89
C LYS A 297 6.67 -9.05 -20.70
N MET A 298 7.06 -7.99 -21.36
CA MET A 298 6.19 -7.18 -22.21
C MET A 298 5.68 -7.98 -23.41
N LYS A 299 6.52 -8.79 -24.04
CA LYS A 299 6.14 -9.64 -25.16
C LYS A 299 5.03 -10.64 -24.80
N LYS A 300 4.92 -11.09 -23.55
CA LYS A 300 3.82 -11.98 -23.13
C LYS A 300 2.44 -11.37 -23.34
N ILE A 301 2.33 -10.05 -23.53
CA ILE A 301 1.05 -9.38 -23.83
C ILE A 301 0.45 -9.91 -25.13
N GLU A 302 1.26 -10.35 -26.10
CA GLU A 302 0.80 -10.97 -27.36
C GLU A 302 -0.05 -12.24 -27.12
N ASN A 303 0.16 -12.91 -25.98
CA ASN A 303 -0.59 -14.11 -25.59
C ASN A 303 -1.88 -13.79 -24.83
N CYS A 304 -2.34 -12.54 -24.82
CA CYS A 304 -3.55 -12.15 -24.11
C CYS A 304 -4.77 -12.90 -24.64
N LEU A 305 -5.45 -13.63 -23.76
CA LEU A 305 -6.65 -14.41 -24.10
C LEU A 305 -7.93 -13.56 -24.21
N HIS A 306 -7.83 -12.25 -24.00
CA HIS A 306 -8.96 -11.32 -23.94
C HIS A 306 -10.13 -11.79 -23.04
N CYS A 307 -9.81 -12.57 -22.00
CA CYS A 307 -10.78 -13.16 -21.07
C CYS A 307 -11.40 -12.17 -20.07
N ASN A 308 -10.95 -10.93 -20.05
CA ASN A 308 -11.42 -9.83 -19.19
C ASN A 308 -11.34 -10.08 -17.66
N LYS A 309 -10.71 -11.15 -17.18
CA LYS A 309 -10.53 -11.40 -15.74
C LYS A 309 -9.81 -10.25 -15.02
N CYS A 310 -8.83 -9.62 -15.68
CA CYS A 310 -8.12 -8.49 -15.12
C CYS A 310 -9.00 -7.25 -14.98
N LYS A 311 -9.87 -6.99 -15.94
CA LYS A 311 -10.84 -5.89 -15.92
C LYS A 311 -11.86 -6.07 -14.79
N SER A 312 -12.43 -7.28 -14.65
CA SER A 312 -13.43 -7.56 -13.60
C SER A 312 -12.87 -7.51 -12.18
N LYS A 313 -11.57 -7.78 -12.02
CA LYS A 313 -10.88 -7.72 -10.72
C LYS A 313 -10.29 -6.35 -10.39
N CYS A 314 -10.28 -5.41 -11.34
CA CYS A 314 -9.65 -4.12 -11.13
C CYS A 314 -10.48 -3.27 -10.16
N PRO A 315 -9.94 -2.86 -8.99
CA PRO A 315 -10.67 -2.04 -8.03
C PRO A 315 -10.91 -0.60 -8.53
N TYR A 316 -10.19 -0.20 -9.58
CA TYR A 316 -10.29 1.13 -10.20
C TYR A 316 -11.14 1.13 -11.48
N GLY A 317 -11.77 0.00 -11.84
CA GLY A 317 -12.62 -0.12 -13.02
C GLY A 317 -11.91 0.05 -14.38
N LEU A 318 -10.58 -0.12 -14.42
CA LEU A 318 -9.78 0.11 -15.61
C LEU A 318 -10.04 -0.92 -16.70
N ASP A 319 -10.04 -0.49 -17.96
CA ASP A 319 -9.98 -1.39 -19.11
C ASP A 319 -8.56 -1.92 -19.30
N THR A 320 -8.20 -2.85 -18.40
CA THR A 320 -6.85 -3.39 -18.30
C THR A 320 -6.34 -4.06 -19.58
N PRO A 321 -7.17 -4.83 -20.36
CA PRO A 321 -6.73 -5.36 -21.63
C PRO A 321 -6.32 -4.28 -22.63
N THR A 322 -7.11 -3.21 -22.74
CA THR A 322 -6.80 -2.06 -23.61
C THR A 322 -5.55 -1.34 -23.15
N LEU A 323 -5.37 -1.14 -21.84
CA LEU A 323 -4.15 -0.55 -21.27
C LEU A 323 -2.90 -1.37 -21.58
N LEU A 324 -2.98 -2.70 -21.49
CA LEU A 324 -1.87 -3.58 -21.83
C LEU A 324 -1.42 -3.40 -23.28
N GLN A 325 -2.37 -3.38 -24.22
CA GLN A 325 -2.06 -3.21 -25.65
C GLN A 325 -1.43 -1.84 -25.92
N LYS A 326 -2.01 -0.75 -25.39
CA LYS A 326 -1.45 0.61 -25.53
C LYS A 326 -0.02 0.70 -24.99
N ASN A 327 0.23 0.13 -23.79
CA ASN A 327 1.56 0.13 -23.20
C ASN A 327 2.56 -0.71 -24.00
N TYR A 328 2.12 -1.81 -24.61
CA TYR A 328 2.99 -2.65 -25.44
C TYR A 328 3.34 -2.01 -26.77
N GLU A 329 2.39 -1.32 -27.43
CA GLU A 329 2.65 -0.54 -28.64
C GLU A 329 3.67 0.57 -28.37
N ASP A 330 3.45 1.38 -27.33
CA ASP A 330 4.39 2.42 -26.93
C ASP A 330 5.80 1.85 -26.59
N TYR A 331 5.84 0.70 -25.92
CA TYR A 331 7.08 0.00 -25.57
C TYR A 331 7.86 -0.42 -26.84
N LYS A 332 7.16 -0.90 -27.86
CA LYS A 332 7.80 -1.24 -29.16
C LYS A 332 8.37 -0.03 -29.86
N HIS A 333 7.68 1.10 -29.85
CA HIS A 333 8.18 2.36 -30.43
C HIS A 333 9.43 2.87 -29.71
N VAL A 334 9.47 2.73 -28.36
CA VAL A 334 10.67 3.07 -27.58
C VAL A 334 11.84 2.15 -27.94
N LEU A 335 11.63 0.83 -28.03
CA LEU A 335 12.66 -0.12 -28.43
C LEU A 335 13.18 0.11 -29.85
N ALA A 336 12.33 0.57 -30.75
CA ALA A 336 12.70 0.94 -32.13
C ALA A 336 13.48 2.27 -32.21
N GLY A 337 13.59 3.00 -31.10
CA GLY A 337 14.21 4.33 -31.06
C GLY A 337 13.36 5.45 -31.67
N GLU A 338 12.08 5.19 -31.93
CA GLU A 338 11.14 6.14 -32.50
C GLU A 338 10.64 7.15 -31.44
N VAL A 339 10.68 6.74 -30.16
CA VAL A 339 10.32 7.57 -29.01
C VAL A 339 11.50 7.62 -28.04
N SER A 340 11.98 8.81 -27.75
CA SER A 340 13.04 9.02 -26.75
C SER A 340 12.46 9.01 -25.34
N VAL A 341 13.11 8.28 -24.44
CA VAL A 341 12.81 8.21 -23.00
C VAL A 341 14.10 8.52 -22.22
N ARG A 342 13.96 8.86 -20.92
CA ARG A 342 15.11 9.24 -20.07
C ARG A 342 15.80 8.04 -19.45
#